data_b0e5630cb64374b04a49cce31d8cf5d4
#
_entry.id   b0e5630cb64374b04a49cce31d8cf5d4
#
_cell.length_a   1.000
_cell.length_b   1.000
_cell.length_c   1.000
_cell.angle_alpha   90.00
_cell.angle_beta   90.00
_cell.angle_gamma   90.00
#
_symmetry.space_group_name_H-M   'P 1'
#
loop_
_entity.id
_entity.type
_entity.pdbx_description
1 polymer ?
#
loop_
_entity_poly.entity_id
_entity_poly.type
_entity_poly.pdbx_seq_one_letter_code
_entity_poly.pdbx_strand_id
1 'polypeptide(L)'
;IVERKNQIVKIIESGEITNRLNSLFSKDEPKADKFKATLLNIALDAQLQNCTPASIVKSALMLAELGLPLAKGLGQAYIVRYKQDAEAVIGYKGWLALAERSGKAVKAKPVYKCDEFEMVDNGFDENVIFKPNLDERQDHNPKWVEENLKGVLVAIRDNGTGVISNTWVSVGKILQLAGKSPSRNSKFSPYTDWAIEMYQAKAIKYVISKTPMNETIGRAVE
;
A
#
# COMPACT_ATOMS: atom_id res chain seq x y z
N ILE A 1 3.48 -9.98 -28.19
CA ILE A 1 4.48 -9.67 -27.13
C ILE A 1 5.52 -8.67 -27.67
N VAL A 2 6.15 -8.92 -28.82
CA VAL A 2 7.17 -8.03 -29.39
C VAL A 2 6.64 -6.63 -29.68
N GLU A 3 5.48 -6.51 -30.31
CA GLU A 3 4.84 -5.23 -30.63
C GLU A 3 4.53 -4.43 -29.39
N ARG A 4 4.00 -5.06 -28.34
CA ARG A 4 3.72 -4.45 -27.05
C ARG A 4 4.99 -3.93 -26.36
N LYS A 5 6.06 -4.74 -26.37
CA LYS A 5 7.36 -4.32 -25.86
C LYS A 5 7.84 -3.06 -26.57
N ASN A 6 7.75 -3.04 -27.89
CA ASN A 6 8.16 -1.90 -28.71
C ASN A 6 7.33 -0.63 -28.41
N GLN A 7 6.01 -0.78 -28.20
CA GLN A 7 5.15 0.34 -27.80
C GLN A 7 5.57 0.92 -26.44
N ILE A 8 5.87 0.06 -25.46
CA ILE A 8 6.28 0.51 -24.12
C ILE A 8 7.65 1.18 -24.17
N VAL A 9 8.62 0.60 -24.89
CA VAL A 9 9.94 1.19 -25.11
C VAL A 9 9.78 2.57 -25.76
N LYS A 10 8.97 2.70 -26.80
CA LYS A 10 8.71 4.00 -27.46
C LYS A 10 8.13 5.05 -26.50
N ILE A 11 7.25 4.65 -25.57
CA ILE A 11 6.69 5.56 -24.57
C ILE A 11 7.79 5.97 -23.58
N ILE A 12 8.57 5.03 -23.06
CA ILE A 12 9.64 5.29 -22.07
C ILE A 12 10.72 6.18 -22.67
N GLU A 13 11.06 6.01 -23.94
CA GLU A 13 12.06 6.77 -24.67
C GLU A 13 11.54 8.12 -25.21
N SER A 14 10.26 8.41 -25.05
CA SER A 14 9.74 9.74 -25.38
C SER A 14 10.47 10.81 -24.55
N GLY A 15 10.73 11.97 -25.16
CA GLY A 15 11.48 13.04 -24.49
C GLY A 15 10.85 13.49 -23.16
N GLU A 16 9.53 13.49 -23.06
CA GLU A 16 8.79 13.84 -21.85
C GLU A 16 9.10 12.84 -20.70
N ILE A 17 8.96 11.55 -20.97
CA ILE A 17 9.16 10.50 -19.95
C ILE A 17 10.64 10.38 -19.58
N THR A 18 11.54 10.48 -20.55
CA THR A 18 12.99 10.50 -20.31
C THR A 18 13.40 11.66 -19.40
N ASN A 19 12.90 12.86 -19.66
CA ASN A 19 13.17 14.04 -18.82
C ASN A 19 12.63 13.85 -17.40
N ARG A 20 11.42 13.29 -17.27
CA ARG A 20 10.81 12.99 -15.96
C ARG A 20 11.61 11.95 -15.17
N LEU A 21 12.05 10.87 -15.82
CA LEU A 21 12.92 9.87 -15.20
C LEU A 21 14.28 10.47 -14.76
N ASN A 22 14.90 11.28 -15.61
CA ASN A 22 16.16 11.96 -15.27
C ASN A 22 16.00 12.90 -14.06
N SER A 23 14.87 13.60 -13.96
CA SER A 23 14.53 14.42 -12.79
C SER A 23 14.34 13.57 -11.54
N LEU A 24 13.54 12.48 -11.63
CA LEU A 24 13.23 11.61 -10.50
C LEU A 24 14.48 10.90 -9.92
N PHE A 25 15.37 10.47 -10.79
CA PHE A 25 16.57 9.75 -10.37
C PHE A 25 17.81 10.64 -10.24
N SER A 26 17.64 11.98 -10.28
CA SER A 26 18.74 12.95 -10.12
C SER A 26 19.94 12.65 -11.03
N LYS A 27 19.67 12.20 -12.25
CA LYS A 27 20.67 11.74 -13.25
C LYS A 27 21.49 10.51 -12.82
N ASP A 28 21.02 9.73 -11.83
CA ASP A 28 21.58 8.43 -11.48
C ASP A 28 21.17 7.41 -12.58
N GLU A 29 21.96 7.35 -13.64
CA GLU A 29 21.66 6.48 -14.80
C GLU A 29 21.49 5.01 -14.42
N PRO A 30 22.32 4.39 -13.54
CA PRO A 30 22.10 3.00 -13.13
C PRO A 30 20.74 2.75 -12.47
N LYS A 31 20.22 3.70 -11.68
CA LYS A 31 18.88 3.57 -11.08
C LYS A 31 17.78 3.72 -12.11
N ALA A 32 17.92 4.67 -13.03
CA ALA A 32 16.98 4.88 -14.11
C ALA A 32 16.89 3.65 -15.02
N ASP A 33 18.03 3.04 -15.38
CA ASP A 33 18.07 1.85 -16.21
C ASP A 33 17.51 0.62 -15.52
N LYS A 34 17.79 0.43 -14.22
CA LYS A 34 17.16 -0.61 -13.41
C LYS A 34 15.65 -0.44 -13.34
N PHE A 35 15.18 0.80 -13.20
CA PHE A 35 13.75 1.10 -13.22
C PHE A 35 13.13 0.75 -14.57
N LYS A 36 13.72 1.18 -15.69
CA LYS A 36 13.25 0.86 -17.05
C LYS A 36 13.18 -0.66 -17.29
N ALA A 37 14.24 -1.39 -16.91
CA ALA A 37 14.29 -2.86 -17.04
C ALA A 37 13.16 -3.53 -16.21
N THR A 38 12.96 -3.07 -14.97
CA THR A 38 11.90 -3.61 -14.10
C THR A 38 10.51 -3.30 -14.67
N LEU A 39 10.30 -2.09 -15.17
CA LEU A 39 9.07 -1.68 -15.82
C LEU A 39 8.75 -2.53 -17.05
N LEU A 40 9.74 -2.80 -17.90
CA LEU A 40 9.58 -3.67 -19.07
C LEU A 40 9.17 -5.10 -18.65
N ASN A 41 9.79 -5.65 -17.61
CA ASN A 41 9.42 -6.98 -17.10
C ASN A 41 7.98 -7.01 -16.57
N ILE A 42 7.57 -5.97 -15.82
CA ILE A 42 6.18 -5.85 -15.31
C ILE A 42 5.20 -5.72 -16.48
N ALA A 43 5.53 -4.93 -17.48
CA ALA A 43 4.67 -4.70 -18.64
C ALA A 43 4.44 -5.95 -19.52
N LEU A 44 5.35 -6.91 -19.41
CA LEU A 44 5.23 -8.22 -20.08
C LEU A 44 4.51 -9.27 -19.22
N ASP A 45 4.15 -8.94 -17.99
CA ASP A 45 3.39 -9.83 -17.11
C ASP A 45 2.03 -10.18 -17.74
N ALA A 46 1.68 -11.46 -17.73
CA ALA A 46 0.43 -11.96 -18.29
C ALA A 46 -0.81 -11.28 -17.71
N GLN A 47 -0.78 -10.90 -16.43
CA GLN A 47 -1.88 -10.23 -15.76
C GLN A 47 -2.15 -8.81 -16.30
N LEU A 48 -1.13 -8.15 -16.88
CA LEU A 48 -1.23 -6.80 -17.41
C LEU A 48 -1.35 -6.75 -18.94
N GLN A 49 -1.40 -7.88 -19.62
CA GLN A 49 -1.43 -7.96 -21.10
C GLN A 49 -2.61 -7.20 -21.74
N ASN A 50 -3.73 -7.09 -21.04
CA ASN A 50 -4.92 -6.38 -21.52
C ASN A 50 -4.98 -4.90 -21.06
N CYS A 51 -3.97 -4.42 -20.33
CA CYS A 51 -3.89 -3.02 -19.94
C CYS A 51 -3.25 -2.18 -21.06
N THR A 52 -3.61 -0.92 -21.15
CA THR A 52 -2.96 0.01 -22.08
C THR A 52 -1.50 0.21 -21.68
N PRO A 53 -0.54 0.25 -22.63
CA PRO A 53 0.87 0.54 -22.32
C PRO A 53 1.05 1.85 -21.56
N ALA A 54 0.30 2.88 -21.92
CA ALA A 54 0.36 4.20 -21.27
C ALA A 54 -0.04 4.13 -19.78
N SER A 55 -1.09 3.37 -19.43
CA SER A 55 -1.51 3.21 -18.02
C SER A 55 -0.46 2.49 -17.17
N ILE A 56 0.25 1.53 -17.74
CA ILE A 56 1.34 0.83 -17.05
C ILE A 56 2.49 1.79 -16.75
N VAL A 57 2.91 2.57 -17.75
CA VAL A 57 3.99 3.55 -17.58
C VAL A 57 3.58 4.63 -16.58
N LYS A 58 2.35 5.17 -16.67
CA LYS A 58 1.81 6.16 -15.73
C LYS A 58 1.84 5.64 -14.28
N SER A 59 1.36 4.42 -14.07
CA SER A 59 1.34 3.79 -12.74
C SER A 59 2.75 3.58 -12.18
N ALA A 60 3.69 3.16 -13.03
CA ALA A 60 5.08 2.98 -12.62
C ALA A 60 5.75 4.31 -12.25
N LEU A 61 5.53 5.37 -13.02
CA LEU A 61 6.05 6.71 -12.73
C LEU A 61 5.51 7.26 -11.42
N MET A 62 4.20 7.11 -11.16
CA MET A 62 3.61 7.48 -9.87
C MET A 62 4.33 6.81 -8.70
N LEU A 63 4.60 5.50 -8.79
CA LEU A 63 5.32 4.78 -7.74
C LEU A 63 6.78 5.24 -7.61
N ALA A 64 7.43 5.58 -8.73
CA ALA A 64 8.78 6.15 -8.72
C ALA A 64 8.83 7.52 -8.04
N GLU A 65 7.86 8.39 -8.30
CA GLU A 65 7.72 9.69 -7.63
C GLU A 65 7.56 9.58 -6.12
N LEU A 66 6.83 8.54 -5.67
CA LEU A 66 6.73 8.20 -4.26
C LEU A 66 8.00 7.52 -3.72
N GLY A 67 9.01 7.28 -4.55
CA GLY A 67 10.21 6.54 -4.20
C GLY A 67 9.94 5.10 -3.79
N LEU A 68 8.85 4.49 -4.27
CA LEU A 68 8.51 3.11 -3.98
C LEU A 68 9.04 2.18 -5.09
N PRO A 69 9.77 1.10 -4.72
CA PRO A 69 10.32 0.18 -5.69
C PRO A 69 9.24 -0.64 -6.39
N LEU A 70 9.41 -0.87 -7.68
CA LEU A 70 8.51 -1.70 -8.48
C LEU A 70 8.66 -3.22 -8.23
N ALA A 71 9.66 -3.64 -7.45
CA ALA A 71 9.94 -5.04 -7.19
C ALA A 71 8.84 -5.67 -6.32
N LYS A 72 8.04 -6.57 -6.90
CA LYS A 72 6.91 -7.25 -6.22
C LYS A 72 7.31 -7.93 -4.90
N GLY A 73 8.49 -8.55 -4.86
CA GLY A 73 9.00 -9.26 -3.67
C GLY A 73 9.19 -8.38 -2.42
N LEU A 74 9.31 -7.06 -2.59
CA LEU A 74 9.43 -6.14 -1.46
C LEU A 74 8.09 -5.84 -0.77
N GLY A 75 6.95 -6.08 -1.43
CA GLY A 75 5.62 -5.87 -0.88
C GLY A 75 5.26 -4.39 -0.63
N GLN A 76 6.03 -3.46 -1.21
CA GLN A 76 5.81 -2.02 -1.02
C GLN A 76 4.83 -1.44 -2.03
N ALA A 77 4.89 -1.89 -3.28
CA ALA A 77 4.02 -1.39 -4.33
C ALA A 77 3.73 -2.48 -5.38
N TYR A 78 2.58 -2.34 -6.02
CA TYR A 78 2.11 -3.25 -7.05
C TYR A 78 1.48 -2.44 -8.19
N ILE A 79 1.58 -2.95 -9.41
CA ILE A 79 0.80 -2.50 -10.55
C ILE A 79 -0.21 -3.61 -10.83
N VAL A 80 -1.48 -3.28 -10.73
CA VAL A 80 -2.59 -4.23 -10.87
C VAL A 80 -3.50 -3.82 -12.02
N ARG A 81 -4.14 -4.80 -12.65
CA ARG A 81 -5.11 -4.53 -13.70
C ARG A 81 -6.44 -4.08 -13.12
N TYR A 82 -6.97 -2.98 -13.65
CA TYR A 82 -8.33 -2.54 -13.46
C TYR A 82 -9.00 -2.31 -14.81
N LYS A 83 -9.92 -3.19 -15.20
CA LYS A 83 -10.55 -3.20 -16.54
C LYS A 83 -9.50 -3.27 -17.67
N GLN A 84 -9.34 -2.19 -18.43
CA GLN A 84 -8.35 -2.06 -19.51
C GLN A 84 -7.12 -1.24 -19.12
N ASP A 85 -7.07 -0.76 -17.89
CA ASP A 85 -5.97 0.06 -17.38
C ASP A 85 -5.20 -0.65 -16.27
N ALA A 86 -3.97 -0.20 -16.08
CA ALA A 86 -3.13 -0.55 -14.96
C ALA A 86 -3.21 0.52 -13.90
N GLU A 87 -3.31 0.12 -12.64
CA GLU A 87 -3.34 1.03 -11.48
C GLU A 87 -2.22 0.72 -10.52
N ALA A 88 -1.63 1.78 -9.96
CA ALA A 88 -0.65 1.68 -8.88
C ALA A 88 -1.37 1.40 -7.56
N VAL A 89 -0.90 0.39 -6.83
CA VAL A 89 -1.41 0.06 -5.49
C VAL A 89 -0.26 0.04 -4.50
N ILE A 90 -0.35 0.86 -3.47
CA ILE A 90 0.63 0.89 -2.38
C ILE A 90 0.27 -0.22 -1.40
N GLY A 91 1.21 -1.12 -1.18
CA GLY A 91 1.07 -2.22 -0.23
C GLY A 91 1.27 -1.77 1.22
N TYR A 92 1.02 -2.69 2.15
CA TYR A 92 1.24 -2.46 3.58
C TYR A 92 2.63 -1.90 3.90
N LYS A 93 3.69 -2.57 3.41
CA LYS A 93 5.08 -2.13 3.62
C LYS A 93 5.39 -0.80 2.94
N GLY A 94 4.70 -0.46 1.87
CA GLY A 94 4.83 0.83 1.20
C GLY A 94 4.32 1.98 2.07
N TRP A 95 3.17 1.82 2.69
CA TRP A 95 2.64 2.81 3.63
C TRP A 95 3.56 3.02 4.83
N LEU A 96 4.16 1.94 5.38
CA LEU A 96 5.13 2.06 6.46
C LEU A 96 6.38 2.84 6.00
N ALA A 97 6.91 2.53 4.82
CA ALA A 97 8.09 3.20 4.28
C ALA A 97 7.85 4.70 4.02
N LEU A 98 6.65 5.06 3.53
CA LEU A 98 6.28 6.47 3.34
C LEU A 98 6.16 7.20 4.68
N ALA A 99 5.55 6.60 5.68
CA ALA A 99 5.44 7.19 7.01
C ALA A 99 6.82 7.40 7.66
N GLU A 100 7.71 6.41 7.56
CA GLU A 100 9.07 6.49 8.07
C GLU A 100 9.86 7.66 7.46
N ARG A 101 9.76 7.86 6.15
CA ARG A 101 10.35 9.02 5.48
C ARG A 101 9.78 10.36 5.93
N SER A 102 8.59 10.37 6.49
CA SER A 102 7.96 11.55 7.11
C SER A 102 8.28 11.68 8.60
N GLY A 103 9.25 10.93 9.10
CA GLY A 103 9.64 10.96 10.51
C GLY A 103 8.63 10.29 11.44
N LYS A 104 7.76 9.42 10.93
CA LYS A 104 6.72 8.76 11.72
C LYS A 104 6.87 7.24 11.66
N ALA A 105 6.84 6.59 12.83
CA ALA A 105 6.74 5.14 12.93
C ALA A 105 5.28 4.72 13.07
N VAL A 106 4.83 3.78 12.23
CA VAL A 106 3.44 3.30 12.22
C VAL A 106 3.40 1.82 12.55
N LYS A 107 2.51 1.44 13.45
CA LYS A 107 2.19 0.04 13.77
C LYS A 107 0.70 -0.17 13.63
N ALA A 108 0.29 -1.25 12.99
CA ALA A 108 -1.09 -1.68 12.92
C ALA A 108 -1.22 -3.07 13.56
N LYS A 109 -2.07 -3.17 14.56
CA LYS A 109 -2.31 -4.39 15.32
C LYS A 109 -3.75 -4.83 15.11
N PRO A 110 -4.01 -6.01 14.54
CA PRO A 110 -5.35 -6.56 14.51
C PRO A 110 -5.79 -6.91 15.93
N VAL A 111 -7.04 -6.64 16.20
CA VAL A 111 -7.70 -6.98 17.47
C VAL A 111 -8.85 -7.90 17.16
N TYR A 112 -8.85 -9.06 17.80
CA TYR A 112 -9.85 -10.10 17.62
C TYR A 112 -10.80 -10.23 18.82
N LYS A 113 -11.87 -10.99 18.68
CA LYS A 113 -12.83 -11.22 19.75
C LYS A 113 -12.23 -11.92 20.97
N CYS A 114 -11.20 -12.73 20.77
CA CYS A 114 -10.49 -13.44 21.83
C CYS A 114 -9.51 -12.55 22.63
N ASP A 115 -9.18 -11.35 22.12
CA ASP A 115 -8.23 -10.46 22.76
C ASP A 115 -8.88 -9.61 23.85
N GLU A 116 -8.12 -9.27 24.90
CA GLU A 116 -8.46 -8.19 25.82
C GLU A 116 -8.07 -6.87 25.19
N PHE A 117 -9.08 -6.04 24.92
CA PHE A 117 -8.86 -4.72 24.30
C PHE A 117 -9.82 -3.69 24.88
N GLU A 118 -9.23 -2.63 25.42
CA GLU A 118 -9.93 -1.45 25.89
C GLU A 118 -9.20 -0.19 25.37
N MET A 119 -9.95 0.77 24.92
CA MET A 119 -9.43 2.08 24.53
C MET A 119 -10.31 3.16 25.11
N VAL A 120 -9.69 4.01 25.92
CA VAL A 120 -10.30 5.25 26.44
C VAL A 120 -9.64 6.40 25.70
N ASP A 121 -10.45 7.17 24.99
CA ASP A 121 -10.03 8.34 24.21
C ASP A 121 -10.89 9.54 24.63
N ASN A 122 -10.24 10.51 25.27
CA ASN A 122 -10.85 11.78 25.72
C ASN A 122 -10.42 12.96 24.83
N GLY A 123 -9.98 12.67 23.62
CA GLY A 123 -9.50 13.64 22.64
C GLY A 123 -7.98 13.84 22.69
N PHE A 124 -7.42 14.40 23.74
CA PHE A 124 -5.96 14.56 23.89
C PHE A 124 -5.31 13.48 24.76
N ASP A 125 -6.08 12.85 25.64
CA ASP A 125 -5.61 11.79 26.53
C ASP A 125 -6.14 10.45 26.04
N GLU A 126 -5.23 9.58 25.61
CA GLU A 126 -5.53 8.24 25.12
C GLU A 126 -4.92 7.20 26.07
N ASN A 127 -5.70 6.22 26.46
CA ASN A 127 -5.21 5.03 27.16
C ASN A 127 -5.64 3.77 26.42
N VAL A 128 -4.69 2.91 26.11
CA VAL A 128 -4.93 1.67 25.37
C VAL A 128 -4.41 0.48 26.17
N ILE A 129 -5.31 -0.43 26.50
CA ILE A 129 -4.98 -1.74 27.05
C ILE A 129 -5.20 -2.75 25.93
N PHE A 130 -4.13 -3.46 25.55
CA PHE A 130 -4.18 -4.49 24.52
C PHE A 130 -3.35 -5.69 24.92
N LYS A 131 -4.01 -6.81 25.18
CA LYS A 131 -3.38 -8.10 25.49
C LYS A 131 -3.88 -9.14 24.48
N PRO A 132 -3.05 -9.51 23.49
CA PRO A 132 -3.41 -10.50 22.50
C PRO A 132 -3.47 -11.90 23.12
N ASN A 133 -4.53 -12.63 22.82
CA ASN A 133 -4.62 -14.07 23.16
C ASN A 133 -4.01 -14.88 22.02
N LEU A 134 -2.69 -15.12 22.11
CA LEU A 134 -1.93 -15.78 21.04
C LEU A 134 -2.32 -17.25 20.85
N ASP A 135 -2.85 -17.90 21.88
CA ASP A 135 -3.22 -19.32 21.83
C ASP A 135 -4.50 -19.58 21.03
N GLU A 136 -5.42 -18.63 21.02
CA GLU A 136 -6.70 -18.75 20.31
C GLU A 136 -6.69 -18.15 18.91
N ARG A 137 -5.67 -17.35 18.55
CA ARG A 137 -5.58 -16.69 17.25
C ARG A 137 -5.30 -17.66 16.11
N GLN A 138 -6.02 -17.48 15.00
CA GLN A 138 -5.82 -18.22 13.75
C GLN A 138 -5.60 -17.25 12.59
N ASP A 139 -4.59 -16.38 12.70
CA ASP A 139 -4.26 -15.36 11.70
C ASP A 139 -4.02 -15.93 10.30
N HIS A 140 -3.61 -17.19 10.22
CA HIS A 140 -3.38 -17.94 8.98
C HIS A 140 -4.67 -18.39 8.28
N ASN A 141 -5.83 -18.29 8.94
CA ASN A 141 -7.12 -18.69 8.41
C ASN A 141 -7.96 -17.46 8.03
N PRO A 142 -8.07 -17.11 6.73
CA PRO A 142 -8.79 -15.91 6.31
C PRO A 142 -10.26 -15.88 6.74
N LYS A 143 -10.93 -17.03 6.76
CA LYS A 143 -12.33 -17.13 7.20
C LYS A 143 -12.45 -16.83 8.71
N TRP A 144 -11.57 -17.39 9.51
CA TRP A 144 -11.52 -17.09 10.94
C TRP A 144 -11.25 -15.61 11.20
N VAL A 145 -10.33 -15.01 10.43
CA VAL A 145 -10.02 -13.57 10.51
C VAL A 145 -11.29 -12.74 10.23
N GLU A 146 -12.03 -13.04 9.17
CA GLU A 146 -13.25 -12.30 8.83
C GLU A 146 -14.33 -12.43 9.92
N GLU A 147 -14.48 -13.58 10.53
CA GLU A 147 -15.47 -13.86 11.56
C GLU A 147 -15.10 -13.26 12.94
N ASN A 148 -13.79 -13.14 13.23
CA ASN A 148 -13.32 -12.80 14.57
C ASN A 148 -12.65 -11.41 14.68
N LEU A 149 -12.35 -10.74 13.58
CA LEU A 149 -11.75 -9.42 13.61
C LEU A 149 -12.72 -8.38 14.18
N LYS A 150 -12.35 -7.70 15.27
CA LYS A 150 -13.05 -6.53 15.82
C LYS A 150 -12.66 -5.25 15.10
N GLY A 151 -11.39 -5.13 14.73
CA GLY A 151 -10.83 -3.98 14.06
C GLY A 151 -9.30 -4.00 14.10
N VAL A 152 -8.71 -2.87 13.75
CA VAL A 152 -7.27 -2.65 13.76
C VAL A 152 -6.95 -1.41 14.58
N LEU A 153 -6.08 -1.57 15.58
CA LEU A 153 -5.45 -0.47 16.30
C LEU A 153 -4.26 0.02 15.47
N VAL A 154 -4.28 1.28 15.05
CA VAL A 154 -3.17 1.93 14.36
C VAL A 154 -2.52 2.92 15.29
N ALA A 155 -1.27 2.67 15.67
CA ALA A 155 -0.46 3.56 16.47
C ALA A 155 0.56 4.29 15.57
N ILE A 156 0.62 5.61 15.69
CA ILE A 156 1.60 6.46 15.03
C ILE A 156 2.45 7.13 16.09
N ARG A 157 3.77 6.94 16.00
CA ARG A 157 4.73 7.66 16.84
C ARG A 157 5.47 8.68 15.97
N ASP A 158 5.47 9.91 16.41
CA ASP A 158 6.33 10.95 15.85
C ASP A 158 7.76 10.74 16.38
N ASN A 159 8.72 10.56 15.49
CA ASN A 159 10.10 10.25 15.86
C ASN A 159 10.85 11.49 16.38
N GLY A 160 10.38 12.71 16.06
CA GLY A 160 10.98 13.96 16.54
C GLY A 160 10.53 14.31 17.97
N THR A 161 9.25 14.15 18.27
CA THR A 161 8.66 14.50 19.56
C THR A 161 8.48 13.32 20.52
N GLY A 162 8.47 12.09 19.98
CA GLY A 162 8.16 10.88 20.75
C GLY A 162 6.66 10.69 21.04
N VAL A 163 5.81 11.65 20.67
CA VAL A 163 4.36 11.58 20.88
C VAL A 163 3.77 10.40 20.12
N ILE A 164 2.93 9.65 20.80
CA ILE A 164 2.18 8.51 20.22
C ILE A 164 0.72 8.90 20.14
N SER A 165 0.11 8.69 18.99
CA SER A 165 -1.33 8.74 18.80
C SER A 165 -1.87 7.39 18.36
N ASN A 166 -3.01 7.00 18.92
CA ASN A 166 -3.67 5.73 18.64
C ASN A 166 -5.00 6.00 17.94
N THR A 167 -5.31 5.21 16.92
CA THR A 167 -6.59 5.31 16.22
C THR A 167 -7.19 3.93 16.09
N TRP A 168 -8.40 3.80 16.61
CA TRP A 168 -9.19 2.59 16.42
C TRP A 168 -9.93 2.62 15.08
N VAL A 169 -9.71 1.60 14.26
CA VAL A 169 -10.43 1.41 13.00
C VAL A 169 -11.27 0.15 13.11
N SER A 170 -12.58 0.31 13.28
CA SER A 170 -13.49 -0.82 13.45
C SER A 170 -13.55 -1.71 12.20
N VAL A 171 -13.88 -2.99 12.37
CA VAL A 171 -14.07 -3.93 11.27
C VAL A 171 -15.08 -3.42 10.25
N GLY A 172 -16.19 -2.81 10.68
CA GLY A 172 -17.17 -2.22 9.78
C GLY A 172 -16.58 -1.16 8.86
N LYS A 173 -15.70 -0.28 9.40
CA LYS A 173 -14.98 0.71 8.60
C LYS A 173 -13.99 0.07 7.63
N ILE A 174 -13.24 -0.92 8.09
CA ILE A 174 -12.29 -1.67 7.26
C ILE A 174 -13.00 -2.36 6.09
N LEU A 175 -14.12 -3.03 6.35
CA LEU A 175 -14.91 -3.70 5.32
C LEU A 175 -15.52 -2.71 4.32
N GLN A 176 -15.98 -1.54 4.78
CA GLN A 176 -16.43 -0.46 3.90
C GLN A 176 -15.30 0.00 2.95
N LEU A 177 -14.09 0.20 3.49
CA LEU A 177 -12.93 0.62 2.70
C LEU A 177 -12.47 -0.49 1.74
N ALA A 178 -12.49 -1.74 2.19
CA ALA A 178 -12.16 -2.91 1.38
C ALA A 178 -13.17 -3.12 0.25
N GLY A 179 -14.46 -2.88 0.50
CA GLY A 179 -15.53 -2.97 -0.51
C GLY A 179 -15.36 -2.03 -1.70
N LYS A 180 -14.62 -0.93 -1.52
CA LYS A 180 -14.26 -0.02 -2.62
C LYS A 180 -13.10 -0.54 -3.47
N SER A 181 -12.45 -1.64 -3.07
CA SER A 181 -11.34 -2.24 -3.83
C SER A 181 -11.90 -3.11 -4.96
N PRO A 182 -11.59 -2.81 -6.23
CA PRO A 182 -12.11 -3.57 -7.36
C PRO A 182 -11.73 -5.05 -7.33
N SER A 183 -10.58 -5.36 -6.73
CA SER A 183 -10.02 -6.72 -6.66
C SER A 183 -10.61 -7.57 -5.54
N ARG A 184 -11.42 -7.01 -4.62
CA ARG A 184 -11.90 -7.75 -3.44
C ARG A 184 -12.66 -9.03 -3.80
N ASN A 185 -13.52 -8.94 -4.80
CA ASN A 185 -14.41 -10.04 -5.21
C ASN A 185 -13.87 -10.82 -6.42
N SER A 186 -12.60 -10.63 -6.80
CA SER A 186 -12.00 -11.38 -7.89
C SER A 186 -11.58 -12.78 -7.42
N LYS A 187 -11.57 -13.75 -8.35
CA LYS A 187 -11.11 -15.13 -8.05
C LYS A 187 -9.66 -15.18 -7.53
N PHE A 188 -8.85 -14.18 -7.86
CA PHE A 188 -7.44 -14.05 -7.46
C PHE A 188 -7.27 -12.87 -6.50
N SER A 189 -8.26 -12.65 -5.65
CA SER A 189 -8.22 -11.56 -4.68
C SER A 189 -7.14 -11.81 -3.63
N PRO A 190 -6.28 -10.83 -3.32
CA PRO A 190 -5.34 -10.96 -2.22
C PRO A 190 -6.05 -11.06 -0.85
N TYR A 191 -7.34 -10.72 -0.77
CA TYR A 191 -8.13 -10.91 0.45
C TYR A 191 -8.43 -12.39 0.73
N THR A 192 -8.30 -13.28 -0.27
CA THR A 192 -8.50 -14.71 -0.08
C THR A 192 -7.40 -15.35 0.73
N ASP A 193 -6.15 -14.94 0.50
CA ASP A 193 -4.97 -15.58 1.11
C ASP A 193 -4.29 -14.69 2.18
N TRP A 194 -4.45 -13.36 2.06
CA TRP A 194 -3.75 -12.34 2.84
C TRP A 194 -4.74 -11.34 3.46
N ALA A 195 -5.85 -11.85 4.01
CA ALA A 195 -6.95 -11.02 4.49
C ALA A 195 -6.48 -9.99 5.53
N ILE A 196 -5.71 -10.42 6.52
CA ILE A 196 -5.30 -9.55 7.62
C ILE A 196 -4.33 -8.45 7.16
N GLU A 197 -3.39 -8.77 6.27
CA GLU A 197 -2.45 -7.80 5.72
C GLU A 197 -3.18 -6.74 4.88
N MET A 198 -4.18 -7.18 4.11
CA MET A 198 -5.03 -6.27 3.33
C MET A 198 -5.87 -5.36 4.23
N TYR A 199 -6.42 -5.88 5.32
CA TYR A 199 -7.18 -5.08 6.28
C TYR A 199 -6.30 -4.10 7.04
N GLN A 200 -5.10 -4.52 7.45
CA GLN A 200 -4.12 -3.62 8.06
C GLN A 200 -3.69 -2.51 7.10
N ALA A 201 -3.44 -2.82 5.82
CA ALA A 201 -3.09 -1.82 4.81
C ALA A 201 -4.22 -0.79 4.62
N LYS A 202 -5.49 -1.22 4.63
CA LYS A 202 -6.64 -0.30 4.55
C LYS A 202 -6.75 0.59 5.79
N ALA A 203 -6.55 0.03 6.98
CA ALA A 203 -6.57 0.78 8.24
C ALA A 203 -5.44 1.83 8.28
N ILE A 204 -4.21 1.44 7.90
CA ILE A 204 -3.07 2.37 7.83
C ILE A 204 -3.35 3.49 6.83
N LYS A 205 -3.75 3.17 5.59
CA LYS A 205 -4.09 4.20 4.60
C LYS A 205 -5.12 5.18 5.16
N TYR A 206 -6.18 4.67 5.78
CA TYR A 206 -7.25 5.50 6.35
C TYR A 206 -6.75 6.45 7.43
N VAL A 207 -5.90 5.98 8.34
CA VAL A 207 -5.37 6.81 9.44
C VAL A 207 -4.34 7.81 8.90
N ILE A 208 -3.41 7.37 8.04
CA ILE A 208 -2.41 8.23 7.42
C ILE A 208 -3.07 9.35 6.61
N SER A 209 -4.17 9.07 5.90
CA SER A 209 -4.90 10.08 5.11
C SER A 209 -5.50 11.21 5.95
N LYS A 210 -5.61 11.02 7.27
CA LYS A 210 -6.15 12.00 8.22
C LYS A 210 -5.09 12.64 9.09
N THR A 211 -3.87 12.12 9.06
CA THR A 211 -2.76 12.62 9.87
C THR A 211 -1.95 13.62 9.04
N PRO A 212 -1.58 14.77 9.60
CA PRO A 212 -0.67 15.70 8.94
C PRO A 212 0.64 14.98 8.59
N MET A 213 0.93 14.87 7.31
CA MET A 213 2.10 14.23 6.75
C MET A 213 2.79 15.18 5.78
N ASN A 214 3.97 14.81 5.29
CA ASN A 214 4.63 15.59 4.27
C ASN A 214 3.91 15.48 2.91
N GLU A 215 4.26 16.36 1.96
CA GLU A 215 3.66 16.45 0.62
C GLU A 215 3.70 15.12 -0.14
N THR A 216 4.78 14.33 0.04
CA THR A 216 4.94 13.03 -0.64
C THR A 216 3.82 12.05 -0.26
N ILE A 217 3.43 12.02 1.01
CA ILE A 217 2.32 11.16 1.46
C ILE A 217 0.98 11.72 1.01
N GLY A 218 0.81 13.03 0.98
CA GLY A 218 -0.39 13.67 0.43
C GLY A 218 -0.70 13.14 -0.97
N ARG A 219 0.28 13.14 -1.87
CA ARG A 219 0.14 12.58 -3.23
C ARG A 219 -0.15 11.07 -3.27
N ALA A 220 0.31 10.32 -2.29
CA ALA A 220 0.08 8.87 -2.24
C ALA A 220 -1.35 8.51 -1.80
N VAL A 221 -2.04 9.42 -1.12
CA VAL A 221 -3.40 9.23 -0.61
C VAL A 221 -4.46 9.52 -1.68
N GLU A 222 -4.18 10.46 -2.58
CA GLU A 222 -5.04 10.78 -3.73
C GLU A 222 -5.19 9.56 -4.67
#